data_9f1993e3efa856a0545fb40097d0d5c6
#
_entry.id   9f1993e3efa856a0545fb40097d0d5c6
#
_cell.length_a   1.000
_cell.length_b   1.000
_cell.length_c   1.000
_cell.angle_alpha   90.00
_cell.angle_beta   90.00
_cell.angle_gamma   90.00
#
_symmetry.space_group_name_H-M   'P 1'
#
loop_
_entity.id
_entity.type
_entity.pdbx_description
1 polymer ?
#
loop_
_entity_poly.entity_id
_entity_poly.type
_entity_poly.pdbx_seq_one_letter_code
_entity_poly.pdbx_strand_id
1 'polypeptide(L)'
;MKSQNKQYVRWGDLDAFGHVNNATYLVYAQEARYTWSKMHEMVVARAEVDFIAPIYTGDIYLDIEIWVHSIGNSSFGLTYEMKNGDELVARVKTVQVTVSMETKKSRPINDAEREFLTQYLETE
;
A
#
# COMPACT_ATOMS: atom_id res chain seq x y z
N MET A 1 13.77 0.71 -6.78
CA MET A 1 13.88 1.53 -5.55
C MET A 1 12.63 1.42 -4.70
N LYS A 2 12.70 1.80 -3.44
CA LYS A 2 11.56 1.77 -2.54
C LYS A 2 11.10 3.20 -2.27
N SER A 3 9.80 3.43 -2.32
CA SER A 3 9.22 4.74 -2.00
C SER A 3 9.06 4.88 -0.49
N GLN A 4 9.40 6.05 0.04
CA GLN A 4 9.29 6.34 1.47
C GLN A 4 8.10 7.27 1.69
N ASN A 5 7.18 6.87 2.57
CA ASN A 5 5.96 7.61 2.84
C ASN A 5 5.74 7.67 4.35
N LYS A 6 5.03 8.71 4.79
CA LYS A 6 4.64 8.85 6.19
C LYS A 6 3.13 8.82 6.31
N GLN A 7 2.64 8.16 7.33
CA GLN A 7 1.22 8.04 7.60
C GLN A 7 0.93 8.46 9.03
N TYR A 8 0.08 9.45 9.19
CA TYR A 8 -0.37 9.88 10.50
C TYR A 8 -1.35 8.88 11.09
N VAL A 9 -1.12 8.50 12.35
CA VAL A 9 -2.02 7.67 13.14
C VAL A 9 -2.81 8.57 14.07
N ARG A 10 -4.13 8.61 13.90
CA ARG A 10 -5.02 9.43 14.73
C ARG A 10 -5.42 8.64 15.97
N TRP A 11 -5.73 9.37 17.05
CA TRP A 11 -6.30 8.73 18.24
C TRP A 11 -7.58 7.97 17.93
N GLY A 12 -8.40 8.47 16.99
CA GLY A 12 -9.63 7.81 16.56
C GLY A 12 -9.41 6.52 15.78
N ASP A 13 -8.16 6.20 15.39
CA ASP A 13 -7.83 4.95 14.71
C ASP A 13 -7.71 3.78 15.69
N LEU A 14 -7.60 4.07 17.00
CA LEU A 14 -7.55 3.05 18.04
C LEU A 14 -8.97 2.53 18.31
N ASP A 15 -9.09 1.22 18.54
CA ASP A 15 -10.37 0.60 18.85
C ASP A 15 -10.59 0.49 20.38
N ALA A 16 -11.66 -0.20 20.76
CA ALA A 16 -12.02 -0.36 22.17
C ALA A 16 -10.98 -1.13 22.99
N PHE A 17 -10.06 -1.85 22.32
CA PHE A 17 -8.99 -2.60 22.99
C PHE A 17 -7.70 -1.77 23.15
N GLY A 18 -7.71 -0.53 22.68
CA GLY A 18 -6.59 0.39 22.89
C GLY A 18 -5.46 0.25 21.88
N HIS A 19 -5.69 -0.39 20.73
CA HIS A 19 -4.70 -0.45 19.65
C HIS A 19 -5.36 -0.12 18.32
N VAL A 20 -4.53 0.19 17.32
CA VAL A 20 -5.03 0.51 15.98
C VAL A 20 -5.86 -0.66 15.45
N ASN A 21 -7.06 -0.35 14.98
CA ASN A 21 -7.98 -1.34 14.43
C ASN A 21 -7.36 -2.02 13.22
N ASN A 22 -7.50 -3.34 13.13
CA ASN A 22 -6.90 -4.14 12.06
C ASN A 22 -7.30 -3.64 10.67
N ALA A 23 -8.54 -3.22 10.46
CA ALA A 23 -9.00 -2.72 9.16
C ALA A 23 -8.31 -1.42 8.75
N THR A 24 -7.85 -0.64 9.71
CA THR A 24 -7.22 0.67 9.45
C THR A 24 -5.88 0.54 8.72
N TYR A 25 -5.18 -0.58 8.88
CA TYR A 25 -3.92 -0.81 8.16
C TYR A 25 -4.11 -0.80 6.63
N LEU A 26 -5.23 -1.28 6.14
CA LEU A 26 -5.55 -1.21 4.70
C LEU A 26 -5.83 0.22 4.26
N VAL A 27 -6.40 1.05 5.14
CA VAL A 27 -6.56 2.48 4.87
C VAL A 27 -5.20 3.15 4.77
N TYR A 28 -4.27 2.85 5.69
CA TYR A 28 -2.91 3.39 5.62
C TYR A 28 -2.19 2.98 4.34
N ALA A 29 -2.35 1.72 3.93
CA ALA A 29 -1.77 1.24 2.67
C ALA A 29 -2.35 2.02 1.48
N GLN A 30 -3.66 2.26 1.47
CA GLN A 30 -4.33 3.03 0.43
C GLN A 30 -3.80 4.46 0.35
N GLU A 31 -3.67 5.14 1.50
CA GLU A 31 -3.18 6.50 1.55
C GLU A 31 -1.72 6.57 1.04
N ALA A 32 -0.88 5.63 1.45
CA ALA A 32 0.50 5.56 0.99
C ALA A 32 0.57 5.31 -0.52
N ARG A 33 -0.30 4.43 -1.03
CA ARG A 33 -0.38 4.14 -2.47
C ARG A 33 -0.79 5.38 -3.27
N TYR A 34 -1.78 6.14 -2.79
CA TYR A 34 -2.20 7.38 -3.45
C TYR A 34 -1.09 8.43 -3.46
N THR A 35 -0.33 8.55 -2.39
CA THR A 35 0.76 9.50 -2.31
C THR A 35 1.89 9.14 -3.27
N TRP A 36 2.21 7.85 -3.36
CA TRP A 36 3.28 7.34 -4.21
C TRP A 36 2.90 7.28 -5.69
N SER A 37 1.68 6.82 -5.98
CA SER A 37 1.31 6.42 -7.34
C SER A 37 1.00 7.60 -8.23
N LYS A 38 1.42 7.49 -9.50
CA LYS A 38 0.99 8.35 -10.59
C LYS A 38 -0.17 7.75 -11.37
N MET A 39 -0.66 6.59 -10.93
CA MET A 39 -1.72 5.83 -11.61
C MET A 39 -3.00 5.93 -10.81
N HIS A 40 -4.11 6.23 -11.48
CA HIS A 40 -5.41 6.38 -10.82
C HIS A 40 -6.47 5.41 -11.34
N GLU A 41 -6.23 4.81 -12.51
CA GLU A 41 -7.17 3.87 -13.13
C GLU A 41 -6.82 2.44 -12.73
N MET A 42 -7.06 2.12 -11.46
CA MET A 42 -6.80 0.78 -10.93
C MET A 42 -7.72 0.46 -9.77
N VAL A 43 -7.94 -0.82 -9.55
CA VAL A 43 -8.67 -1.33 -8.38
C VAL A 43 -7.84 -2.37 -7.68
N VAL A 44 -8.03 -2.50 -6.37
CA VAL A 44 -7.38 -3.56 -5.60
C VAL A 44 -8.20 -4.84 -5.75
N ALA A 45 -7.56 -5.90 -6.24
CA ALA A 45 -8.20 -7.19 -6.43
C ALA A 45 -7.90 -8.17 -5.29
N ARG A 46 -6.80 -7.97 -4.58
CA ARG A 46 -6.39 -8.83 -3.47
C ARG A 46 -5.57 -8.04 -2.47
N ALA A 47 -5.74 -8.36 -1.19
CA ALA A 47 -4.94 -7.79 -0.12
C ALA A 47 -4.59 -8.86 0.91
N GLU A 48 -3.35 -8.82 1.38
CA GLU A 48 -2.86 -9.67 2.47
C GLU A 48 -2.23 -8.75 3.50
N VAL A 49 -2.52 -8.99 4.78
CA VAL A 49 -1.94 -8.21 5.87
C VAL A 49 -1.39 -9.15 6.92
N ASP A 50 -0.11 -8.94 7.25
CA ASP A 50 0.52 -9.57 8.41
C ASP A 50 0.59 -8.53 9.51
N PHE A 51 -0.11 -8.77 10.63
CA PHE A 51 -0.08 -7.92 11.80
C PHE A 51 1.04 -8.40 12.70
N ILE A 52 2.15 -7.67 12.72
CA ILE A 52 3.39 -8.12 13.35
C ILE A 52 3.49 -7.62 14.79
N ALA A 53 3.18 -6.33 15.01
CA ALA A 53 3.18 -5.74 16.34
C ALA A 53 2.06 -4.70 16.44
N PRO A 54 1.35 -4.63 17.57
CA PRO A 54 0.26 -3.66 17.73
C PRO A 54 0.79 -2.24 17.91
N ILE A 55 -0.05 -1.26 17.56
CA ILE A 55 0.21 0.17 17.77
C ILE A 55 -0.79 0.64 18.83
N TYR A 56 -0.26 1.12 19.96
CA TYR A 56 -1.08 1.49 21.12
C TYR A 56 -1.31 3.00 21.27
N THR A 57 -0.67 3.82 20.44
CA THR A 57 -0.75 5.28 20.59
C THR A 57 -1.15 5.94 19.29
N GLY A 58 -1.94 7.02 19.40
CA GLY A 58 -2.21 7.93 18.30
C GLY A 58 -1.24 9.11 18.32
N ASP A 59 -1.46 10.03 17.40
CA ASP A 59 -0.64 11.25 17.22
C ASP A 59 0.83 10.90 17.00
N ILE A 60 1.06 9.87 16.18
CA ILE A 60 2.39 9.44 15.72
C ILE A 60 2.36 9.29 14.21
N TYR A 61 3.55 9.16 13.62
CA TYR A 61 3.68 8.88 12.20
C TYR A 61 4.33 7.52 12.00
N LEU A 62 3.74 6.71 11.14
CA LEU A 62 4.36 5.49 10.66
C LEU A 62 5.18 5.81 9.42
N ASP A 63 6.32 5.13 9.29
CA ASP A 63 7.09 5.13 8.04
C ASP A 63 6.63 3.95 7.21
N ILE A 64 6.17 4.21 6.00
CA ILE A 64 5.68 3.16 5.09
C ILE A 64 6.54 3.14 3.84
N GLU A 65 7.25 2.04 3.64
CA GLU A 65 7.96 1.77 2.40
C GLU A 65 7.03 1.04 1.45
N ILE A 66 7.04 1.44 0.18
CA ILE A 66 6.29 0.77 -0.89
C ILE A 66 7.26 0.40 -2.00
N TRP A 67 7.12 -0.82 -2.51
CA TRP A 67 7.81 -1.24 -3.73
C TRP A 67 6.92 -2.19 -4.52
N VAL A 68 7.25 -2.33 -5.79
CA VAL A 68 6.57 -3.25 -6.71
C VAL A 68 7.28 -4.59 -6.62
N HIS A 69 6.57 -5.67 -6.37
CA HIS A 69 7.17 -7.00 -6.33
C HIS A 69 6.86 -7.84 -7.57
N SER A 70 5.88 -7.41 -8.38
CA SER A 70 5.57 -8.12 -9.63
C SER A 70 4.81 -7.20 -10.58
N ILE A 71 5.00 -7.42 -11.88
CA ILE A 71 4.30 -6.68 -12.94
C ILE A 71 3.79 -7.71 -13.93
N GLY A 72 2.48 -7.78 -14.13
CA GLY A 72 1.84 -8.64 -15.13
C GLY A 72 1.37 -7.84 -16.34
N ASN A 73 0.43 -8.39 -17.09
CA ASN A 73 -0.12 -7.72 -18.25
C ASN A 73 -1.11 -6.61 -17.86
N SER A 74 -2.05 -6.93 -16.97
CA SER A 74 -3.09 -6.00 -16.50
C SER A 74 -3.12 -5.85 -14.99
N SER A 75 -2.11 -6.37 -14.30
CA SER A 75 -2.03 -6.32 -12.86
C SER A 75 -0.59 -6.13 -12.40
N PHE A 76 -0.44 -5.66 -11.17
CA PHE A 76 0.87 -5.55 -10.54
C PHE A 76 0.71 -5.71 -9.03
N GLY A 77 1.76 -6.19 -8.39
CA GLY A 77 1.76 -6.42 -6.95
C GLY A 77 2.62 -5.40 -6.23
N LEU A 78 2.11 -4.92 -5.10
CA LEU A 78 2.82 -4.00 -4.21
C LEU A 78 3.06 -4.64 -2.87
N THR A 79 4.21 -4.36 -2.30
CA THR A 79 4.54 -4.69 -0.91
C THR A 79 4.71 -3.39 -0.14
N TYR A 80 4.15 -3.37 1.06
CA TYR A 80 4.25 -2.24 1.99
C TYR A 80 4.83 -2.77 3.30
N GLU A 81 5.83 -2.07 3.83
CA GLU A 81 6.32 -2.32 5.18
C GLU A 81 6.07 -1.08 6.02
N MET A 82 5.37 -1.26 7.14
CA MET A 82 4.96 -0.18 8.04
C MET A 82 5.77 -0.28 9.32
N LYS A 83 6.46 0.80 9.66
CA LYS A 83 7.31 0.85 10.85
C LYS A 83 6.90 1.98 11.77
N ASN A 84 6.90 1.67 13.07
CA ASN A 84 6.78 2.66 14.14
C ASN A 84 8.19 2.84 14.71
N GLY A 85 8.88 3.89 14.28
CA GLY A 85 10.31 3.99 14.54
C GLY A 85 11.06 2.86 13.85
N ASP A 86 11.81 2.09 14.61
CA ASP A 86 12.55 0.94 14.09
C ASP A 86 11.75 -0.36 14.09
N GLU A 87 10.57 -0.35 14.71
CA GLU A 87 9.76 -1.55 14.84
C GLU A 87 8.87 -1.77 13.64
N LEU A 88 9.00 -2.92 12.98
CA LEU A 88 8.08 -3.33 11.93
C LEU A 88 6.76 -3.74 12.58
N VAL A 89 5.67 -3.03 12.26
CA VAL A 89 4.36 -3.29 12.86
C VAL A 89 3.42 -4.04 11.93
N ALA A 90 3.60 -3.91 10.62
CA ALA A 90 2.77 -4.63 9.65
C ALA A 90 3.48 -4.75 8.31
N ARG A 91 3.15 -5.83 7.60
CA ARG A 91 3.50 -5.99 6.18
C ARG A 91 2.21 -6.23 5.42
N VAL A 92 2.03 -5.47 4.35
CA VAL A 92 0.85 -5.56 3.49
C VAL A 92 1.31 -5.90 2.08
N LYS A 93 0.55 -6.75 1.41
CA LYS A 93 0.72 -7.01 -0.03
C LYS A 93 -0.62 -6.82 -0.70
N THR A 94 -0.63 -6.11 -1.81
CA THR A 94 -1.84 -5.90 -2.60
C THR A 94 -1.57 -6.22 -4.06
N VAL A 95 -2.61 -6.69 -4.75
CA VAL A 95 -2.60 -6.84 -6.19
C VAL A 95 -3.58 -5.83 -6.76
N GLN A 96 -3.10 -4.99 -7.66
CA GLN A 96 -3.91 -3.99 -8.35
C GLN A 96 -4.13 -4.44 -9.78
N VAL A 97 -5.33 -4.19 -10.29
CA VAL A 97 -5.70 -4.44 -11.68
C VAL A 97 -5.97 -3.10 -12.33
N THR A 98 -5.34 -2.85 -13.48
CA THR A 98 -5.62 -1.64 -14.26
C THR A 98 -6.97 -1.77 -14.95
N VAL A 99 -7.76 -0.70 -14.90
CA VAL A 99 -9.10 -0.67 -15.45
C VAL A 99 -9.28 0.55 -16.33
N SER A 100 -10.19 0.44 -17.31
CA SER A 100 -10.63 1.59 -18.08
C SER A 100 -11.79 2.26 -17.33
N MET A 101 -11.69 3.55 -17.12
CA MET A 101 -12.78 4.30 -16.49
C MET A 101 -13.99 4.45 -17.41
N GLU A 102 -13.80 4.26 -18.71
CA GLU A 102 -14.92 4.29 -19.67
C GLU A 102 -15.71 2.99 -19.67
N THR A 103 -15.01 1.84 -19.80
CA THR A 103 -15.69 0.54 -19.91
C THR A 103 -15.90 -0.14 -18.56
N LYS A 104 -15.18 0.30 -17.52
CA LYS A 104 -15.16 -0.33 -16.18
C LYS A 104 -14.61 -1.76 -16.21
N LYS A 105 -13.88 -2.11 -17.26
CA LYS A 105 -13.25 -3.43 -17.42
C LYS A 105 -11.73 -3.29 -17.35
N SER A 106 -11.07 -4.40 -17.07
CA SER A 106 -9.61 -4.44 -17.03
C SER A 106 -9.03 -4.06 -18.40
N ARG A 107 -7.88 -3.43 -18.37
CA ARG A 107 -7.10 -3.10 -19.55
C ARG A 107 -5.63 -3.39 -19.30
N PRO A 108 -4.82 -3.57 -20.35
CA PRO A 108 -3.38 -3.75 -20.15
C PRO A 108 -2.73 -2.51 -19.52
N ILE A 109 -1.67 -2.75 -18.76
CA ILE A 109 -0.80 -1.68 -18.26
C ILE A 109 -0.16 -1.03 -19.49
N ASN A 110 -0.25 0.30 -19.60
CA ASN A 110 0.35 1.00 -20.73
C ASN A 110 1.86 1.22 -20.50
N ASP A 111 2.55 1.69 -21.55
CA ASP A 111 4.01 1.80 -21.51
C ASP A 111 4.50 2.80 -20.44
N ALA A 112 3.81 3.92 -20.28
CA ALA A 112 4.18 4.93 -19.28
C ALA A 112 4.00 4.39 -17.86
N GLU A 113 2.91 3.68 -17.63
CA GLU A 113 2.64 3.05 -16.33
C GLU A 113 3.68 1.97 -16.03
N ARG A 114 4.00 1.15 -17.01
CA ARG A 114 5.00 0.08 -16.86
C ARG A 114 6.37 0.65 -16.56
N GLU A 115 6.73 1.74 -17.21
CA GLU A 115 8.00 2.43 -16.94
C GLU A 115 8.05 2.95 -15.51
N PHE A 116 6.98 3.57 -15.05
CA PHE A 116 6.88 4.04 -13.67
C PHE A 116 7.02 2.88 -12.68
N LEU A 117 6.25 1.81 -12.88
CA LEU A 117 6.28 0.65 -11.98
C LEU A 117 7.66 -0.01 -11.95
N THR A 118 8.32 -0.10 -13.09
CA THR A 118 9.64 -0.75 -13.19
C THR A 118 10.69 -0.03 -12.35
N GLN A 119 10.59 1.28 -12.18
CA GLN A 119 11.51 2.04 -11.31
C GLN A 119 11.46 1.57 -9.86
N TYR A 120 10.32 1.05 -9.42
CA TYR A 120 10.11 0.61 -8.04
C TYR A 120 10.10 -0.91 -7.91
N LEU A 121 10.43 -1.63 -8.97
CA LEU A 121 10.49 -3.09 -8.94
C LEU A 121 11.68 -3.54 -8.12
N GLU A 122 11.40 -4.34 -7.08
CA GLU A 122 12.42 -4.96 -6.26
C GLU A 122 12.27 -6.46 -6.37
N THR A 123 13.33 -7.12 -6.79
CA THR A 123 13.38 -8.58 -6.86
C THR A 123 13.89 -9.12 -5.54
N GLU A 124 13.22 -10.13 -5.03
CA GLU A 124 13.64 -10.82 -3.81
C GLU A 124 14.64 -11.94 -4.12
#